data_739618d39c1fd1ccd9ba739769440628
#
_entry.id   739618d39c1fd1ccd9ba739769440628
#
_cell.length_a   1.000
_cell.length_b   1.000
_cell.length_c   1.000
_cell.angle_alpha   90.00
_cell.angle_beta   90.00
_cell.angle_gamma   90.00
#
_symmetry.space_group_name_H-M   'P 1'
#
loop_
_entity.id
_entity.type
_entity.pdbx_description
1 polymer ?
#
loop_
_entity_poly.entity_id
_entity_poly.type
_entity_poly.pdbx_seq_one_letter_code
_entity_poly.pdbx_strand_id
1 'polypeptide(L)'
;MKTLNLLTPLSQIVKPIRRQSVSRVNALLINVPRVQISKGKNKYLLMVIHMHGLTRFGRTIVRGSDSKDHEQIYEETQEEMDDLGICTKCLGGGFLSNKEEKKIIKIYGCCKTFGEAPHGRTKDILLSWTKYQHFNIILPKKNMNAYEE
;
A
#
# COMPACT_ATOMS: atom_id res chain seq x y z
N MET A 1 41.94 23.53 -3.49
CA MET A 1 41.78 22.99 -3.05
C MET A 1 41.59 22.42 -2.78
N LYS A 2 41.58 22.50 -3.18
CA LYS A 2 41.25 21.93 -2.93
C LYS A 2 40.96 21.14 -2.73
N THR A 3 41.05 21.14 -2.99
CA THR A 3 40.73 20.35 -2.78
C THR A 3 40.41 19.63 -2.47
N LEU A 4 40.53 19.80 -2.77
CA LEU A 4 40.12 19.09 -2.40
C LEU A 4 39.60 18.56 -2.00
N ASN A 5 39.76 18.76 -1.95
CA ASN A 5 39.39 18.11 -1.64
C ASN A 5 38.76 17.73 -1.93
N LEU A 6 38.66 18.31 -1.84
CA LEU A 6 38.20 17.63 -2.64
C LEU A 6 38.63 16.30 -3.02
N LEU A 7 39.54 15.85 -2.92
CA LEU A 7 39.90 14.55 -3.21
C LEU A 7 39.29 13.59 -2.31
N THR A 8 38.26 12.90 -2.80
CA THR A 8 37.54 11.94 -2.01
C THR A 8 38.11 10.58 -2.23
N PRO A 9 38.62 9.88 -1.22
CA PRO A 9 39.04 8.50 -1.39
C PRO A 9 37.93 7.62 -1.90
N LEU A 10 38.25 6.59 -2.65
CA LEU A 10 37.28 5.68 -3.22
C LEU A 10 36.36 5.07 -2.16
N SER A 11 36.89 4.77 -0.98
CA SER A 11 36.08 4.21 0.09
C SER A 11 34.98 5.13 0.53
N GLN A 12 35.19 6.44 0.47
CA GLN A 12 34.17 7.40 0.83
C GLN A 12 33.11 7.53 -0.26
N ILE A 13 33.48 7.31 -1.51
CA ILE A 13 32.54 7.35 -2.62
C ILE A 13 31.60 6.15 -2.57
N VAL A 14 32.12 4.97 -2.26
CA VAL A 14 31.33 3.75 -2.24
C VAL A 14 30.22 3.79 -1.19
N LYS A 15 30.52 4.24 0.02
CA LYS A 15 29.53 4.34 1.08
C LYS A 15 28.36 5.28 0.74
N PRO A 16 28.62 6.50 0.25
CA PRO A 16 27.51 7.38 -0.14
C PRO A 16 26.64 6.79 -1.24
N ILE A 17 27.23 6.09 -2.21
CA ILE A 17 26.47 5.46 -3.28
C ILE A 17 25.52 4.41 -2.71
N ARG A 18 25.99 3.59 -1.78
CA ARG A 18 25.17 2.57 -1.14
C ARG A 18 24.02 3.19 -0.36
N ARG A 19 24.29 4.26 0.39
CA ARG A 19 23.24 4.98 1.11
C ARG A 19 22.24 5.61 0.17
N GLN A 20 22.69 6.16 -0.94
CA GLN A 20 21.83 6.74 -1.93
C GLN A 20 20.88 5.70 -2.54
N SER A 21 21.35 4.47 -2.76
CA SER A 21 20.50 3.40 -3.26
C SER A 21 19.38 3.08 -2.29
N VAL A 22 19.68 2.95 -0.99
CA VAL A 22 18.65 2.72 0.02
C VAL A 22 17.70 3.91 0.10
N SER A 23 18.22 5.13 0.05
CA SER A 23 17.38 6.33 0.07
C SER A 23 16.47 6.41 -1.14
N ARG A 24 16.96 6.02 -2.33
CA ARG A 24 16.15 6.00 -3.54
C ARG A 24 15.02 4.98 -3.44
N VAL A 25 15.31 3.80 -2.88
CA VAL A 25 14.28 2.78 -2.66
C VAL A 25 13.21 3.32 -1.74
N ASN A 26 13.60 3.93 -0.62
CA ASN A 26 12.64 4.50 0.33
C ASN A 26 11.83 5.62 -0.31
N ALA A 27 12.48 6.49 -1.09
CA ALA A 27 11.80 7.60 -1.76
C ALA A 27 10.77 7.10 -2.78
N LEU A 28 11.11 6.09 -3.57
CA LEU A 28 10.19 5.52 -4.54
C LEU A 28 8.97 4.91 -3.84
N LEU A 29 9.20 4.14 -2.80
CA LEU A 29 8.11 3.50 -2.07
C LEU A 29 7.24 4.51 -1.33
N ILE A 30 7.85 5.53 -0.73
CA ILE A 30 7.13 6.56 0.01
C ILE A 30 6.26 7.41 -0.91
N ASN A 31 6.70 7.60 -2.16
CA ASN A 31 5.92 8.39 -3.12
C ASN A 31 4.69 7.65 -3.64
N VAL A 32 4.60 6.34 -3.43
CA VAL A 32 3.37 5.61 -3.77
C VAL A 32 2.32 5.89 -2.70
N PRO A 33 1.14 6.43 -3.07
CA PRO A 33 0.10 6.68 -2.09
C PRO A 33 -0.31 5.39 -1.40
N ARG A 34 -0.42 5.44 -0.08
CA ARG A 34 -0.80 4.24 0.68
C ARG A 34 -2.26 3.90 0.56
N VAL A 35 -3.11 4.88 0.28
CA VAL A 35 -4.55 4.67 0.23
C VAL A 35 -5.12 5.29 -1.02
N GLN A 36 -5.82 4.50 -1.81
CA GLN A 36 -6.61 4.97 -2.94
C GLN A 36 -7.91 4.19 -2.92
N ILE A 37 -8.99 4.83 -2.48
CA ILE A 37 -10.32 4.24 -2.42
C ILE A 37 -11.34 5.25 -2.91
N SER A 38 -12.50 4.76 -3.33
CA SER A 38 -13.60 5.60 -3.80
C SER A 38 -14.62 5.82 -2.69
N LYS A 39 -15.53 6.77 -2.89
CA LYS A 39 -16.69 6.91 -2.03
C LYS A 39 -17.64 5.74 -2.24
N GLY A 40 -18.39 5.40 -1.20
CA GLY A 40 -19.39 4.35 -1.30
C GLY A 40 -18.81 2.98 -1.15
N LYS A 41 -19.43 2.01 -1.81
CA LYS A 41 -19.01 0.61 -1.70
C LYS A 41 -17.86 0.33 -2.63
N ASN A 42 -16.78 -0.21 -2.06
CA ASN A 42 -15.57 -0.58 -2.80
C ASN A 42 -15.30 -2.07 -2.65
N LYS A 43 -14.76 -2.67 -3.70
CA LYS A 43 -13.97 -3.89 -3.56
C LYS A 43 -12.54 -3.43 -3.31
N TYR A 44 -11.85 -4.01 -2.34
CA TYR A 44 -10.51 -3.53 -2.02
C TYR A 44 -9.52 -4.67 -1.87
N LEU A 45 -8.25 -4.34 -2.06
CA LEU A 45 -7.11 -5.23 -1.82
C LEU A 45 -6.12 -4.55 -0.89
N LEU A 46 -5.52 -5.36 -0.04
CA LEU A 46 -4.38 -4.97 0.77
C LEU A 46 -3.15 -5.60 0.14
N MET A 47 -2.17 -4.79 -0.21
CA MET A 47 -0.99 -5.25 -0.93
C MET A 47 0.28 -4.74 -0.30
N VAL A 48 1.35 -5.50 -0.45
CA VAL A 48 2.70 -5.06 -0.07
C VAL A 48 3.47 -4.78 -1.34
N ILE A 49 4.15 -3.65 -1.37
CA ILE A 49 5.04 -3.28 -2.47
C ILE A 49 6.47 -3.23 -1.95
N HIS A 50 7.41 -3.64 -2.80
CA HIS A 50 8.83 -3.61 -2.46
C HIS A 50 9.65 -3.58 -3.73
N MET A 51 10.88 -3.08 -3.62
CA MET A 51 11.80 -3.15 -4.76
C MET A 51 12.26 -4.58 -4.94
N HIS A 52 12.51 -4.97 -6.19
CA HIS A 52 12.94 -6.32 -6.52
C HIS A 52 14.19 -6.69 -5.71
N GLY A 53 14.11 -7.80 -5.00
CA GLY A 53 15.22 -8.29 -4.18
C GLY A 53 15.37 -7.62 -2.81
N LEU A 54 14.55 -6.59 -2.50
CA LEU A 54 14.69 -5.84 -1.25
C LEU A 54 13.40 -5.95 -0.41
N THR A 55 13.05 -7.16 -0.04
CA THR A 55 11.78 -7.45 0.64
C THR A 55 11.66 -6.84 2.03
N ARG A 56 12.78 -6.53 2.69
CA ARG A 56 12.71 -5.94 4.02
C ARG A 56 12.26 -4.48 4.01
N PHE A 57 12.24 -3.83 2.87
CA PHE A 57 11.81 -2.44 2.76
C PHE A 57 10.42 -2.36 2.13
N GLY A 58 9.53 -3.27 2.53
CA GLY A 58 8.17 -3.29 2.00
C GLY A 58 7.31 -2.18 2.55
N ARG A 59 6.30 -1.81 1.78
CA ARG A 59 5.30 -0.81 2.18
C ARG A 59 3.93 -1.38 1.87
N THR A 60 3.02 -1.32 2.82
CA THR A 60 1.67 -1.84 2.64
C THR A 60 0.76 -0.74 2.13
N ILE A 61 -0.03 -1.06 1.09
CA ILE A 61 -0.94 -0.11 0.46
C ILE A 61 -2.34 -0.70 0.36
N VAL A 62 -3.34 0.18 0.30
CA VAL A 62 -4.75 -0.17 0.15
C VAL A 62 -5.24 0.38 -1.17
N ARG A 63 -5.85 -0.47 -1.99
CA ARG A 63 -6.42 -0.07 -3.27
C ARG A 63 -7.86 -0.55 -3.34
N GLY A 64 -8.77 0.37 -3.61
CA GLY A 64 -10.19 0.04 -3.74
C GLY A 64 -10.82 0.73 -4.92
N SER A 65 -11.93 0.17 -5.39
CA SER A 65 -12.67 0.73 -6.51
C SER A 65 -14.15 0.40 -6.38
N ASP A 66 -14.98 1.32 -6.81
CA ASP A 66 -16.42 1.12 -6.85
C ASP A 66 -16.90 0.49 -8.17
N SER A 67 -16.00 0.39 -9.15
CA SER A 67 -16.39 -0.07 -10.49
C SER A 67 -15.57 -1.24 -11.01
N LYS A 68 -14.48 -1.61 -10.34
CA LYS A 68 -13.58 -2.68 -10.78
C LYS A 68 -13.68 -3.86 -9.83
N ASP A 69 -13.46 -5.06 -10.35
CA ASP A 69 -13.40 -6.21 -9.46
C ASP A 69 -11.97 -6.39 -8.92
N HIS A 70 -11.80 -7.34 -8.00
CA HIS A 70 -10.52 -7.52 -7.31
C HIS A 70 -9.37 -7.81 -8.26
N GLU A 71 -9.60 -8.65 -9.27
CA GLU A 71 -8.55 -9.01 -10.22
C GLU A 71 -8.11 -7.80 -11.04
N GLN A 72 -9.05 -6.98 -11.46
CA GLN A 72 -8.72 -5.76 -12.21
C GLN A 72 -7.92 -4.78 -11.37
N ILE A 73 -8.29 -4.62 -10.10
CA ILE A 73 -7.54 -3.76 -9.18
C ILE A 73 -6.10 -4.25 -9.05
N TYR A 74 -5.93 -5.56 -8.91
CA TYR A 74 -4.60 -6.14 -8.77
C TYR A 74 -3.77 -5.96 -10.03
N GLU A 75 -4.34 -6.26 -11.19
CA GLU A 75 -3.64 -6.15 -12.46
C GLU A 75 -3.20 -4.72 -12.75
N GLU A 76 -4.08 -3.76 -12.53
CA GLU A 76 -3.74 -2.37 -12.78
C GLU A 76 -2.68 -1.85 -11.82
N THR A 77 -2.78 -2.23 -10.55
CA THR A 77 -1.76 -1.84 -9.56
C THR A 77 -0.42 -2.48 -9.89
N GLN A 78 -0.42 -3.75 -10.25
CA GLN A 78 0.80 -4.46 -10.62
C GLN A 78 1.48 -3.83 -11.82
N GLU A 79 0.70 -3.49 -12.84
CA GLU A 79 1.21 -2.83 -14.05
C GLU A 79 1.85 -1.48 -13.70
N GLU A 80 1.14 -0.70 -12.90
CA GLU A 80 1.63 0.60 -12.45
C GLU A 80 2.95 0.47 -11.68
N MET A 81 3.03 -0.52 -10.78
CA MET A 81 4.24 -0.74 -9.98
C MET A 81 5.37 -1.31 -10.83
N ASP A 82 5.07 -2.19 -11.77
CA ASP A 82 6.08 -2.75 -12.66
C ASP A 82 6.80 -1.66 -13.45
N ASP A 83 6.07 -0.65 -13.90
CA ASP A 83 6.66 0.49 -14.61
C ASP A 83 7.66 1.26 -13.74
N LEU A 84 7.52 1.18 -12.43
CA LEU A 84 8.42 1.84 -11.49
C LEU A 84 9.50 0.90 -10.95
N GLY A 85 9.52 -0.35 -11.41
CA GLY A 85 10.47 -1.34 -10.90
C GLY A 85 10.11 -1.86 -9.52
N ILE A 86 8.84 -1.77 -9.14
CA ILE A 86 8.34 -2.17 -7.83
C ILE A 86 7.57 -3.47 -7.96
N CYS A 87 7.83 -4.43 -7.07
CA CYS A 87 7.10 -5.69 -7.02
C CYS A 87 5.90 -5.55 -6.10
N THR A 88 4.80 -6.25 -6.46
CA THR A 88 3.57 -6.24 -5.66
C THR A 88 3.24 -7.65 -5.20
N LYS A 89 2.73 -7.73 -3.97
CA LYS A 89 2.22 -8.98 -3.42
C LYS A 89 0.87 -8.68 -2.77
N CYS A 90 -0.15 -9.44 -3.11
CA CYS A 90 -1.47 -9.26 -2.52
C CYS A 90 -1.57 -10.05 -1.22
N LEU A 91 -1.99 -9.40 -0.15
CA LEU A 91 -2.20 -10.04 1.15
C LEU A 91 -3.64 -10.52 1.32
N GLY A 92 -4.53 -10.07 0.48
CA GLY A 92 -5.93 -10.43 0.54
C GLY A 92 -6.79 -9.24 0.19
N GLY A 93 -8.11 -9.44 0.24
CA GLY A 93 -9.04 -8.39 -0.11
C GLY A 93 -10.32 -8.47 0.70
N GLY A 94 -11.26 -7.67 0.30
CA GLY A 94 -12.56 -7.61 0.93
C GLY A 94 -13.38 -6.49 0.34
N PHE A 95 -14.27 -5.97 1.17
CA PHE A 95 -15.16 -4.89 0.79
C PHE A 95 -15.00 -3.75 1.79
N LEU A 96 -15.24 -2.55 1.30
CA LEU A 96 -15.02 -1.36 2.10
C LEU A 96 -16.14 -0.38 1.76
N SER A 97 -16.92 -0.01 2.75
CA SER A 97 -17.99 0.97 2.58
C SER A 97 -17.53 2.31 3.15
N ASN A 98 -17.31 3.26 2.27
CA ASN A 98 -16.78 4.57 2.63
C ASN A 98 -17.89 5.62 2.59
N LYS A 99 -18.44 5.93 3.76
CA LYS A 99 -19.44 6.98 3.92
C LYS A 99 -18.77 8.26 4.36
N GLU A 100 -18.21 8.99 3.39
CA GLU A 100 -17.39 10.17 3.68
C GLU A 100 -18.17 11.26 4.42
N GLU A 101 -19.44 11.45 4.08
CA GLU A 101 -20.24 12.48 4.73
C GLU A 101 -20.40 12.24 6.22
N LYS A 102 -20.45 10.96 6.63
CA LYS A 102 -20.60 10.58 8.03
C LYS A 102 -19.25 10.27 8.68
N LYS A 103 -18.18 10.29 7.91
CA LYS A 103 -16.83 9.92 8.35
C LYS A 103 -16.79 8.53 8.95
N ILE A 104 -17.42 7.58 8.27
CA ILE A 104 -17.49 6.18 8.69
C ILE A 104 -17.02 5.31 7.55
N ILE A 105 -16.10 4.38 7.85
CA ILE A 105 -15.68 3.35 6.92
C ILE A 105 -15.92 1.99 7.56
N LYS A 106 -16.62 1.11 6.85
CA LYS A 106 -16.79 -0.28 7.28
C LYS A 106 -15.93 -1.16 6.39
N ILE A 107 -15.15 -2.04 7.01
CA ILE A 107 -14.31 -3.00 6.30
C ILE A 107 -14.84 -4.39 6.62
N TYR A 108 -15.04 -5.24 5.61
CA TYR A 108 -15.63 -6.55 5.83
C TYR A 108 -15.36 -7.48 4.64
N GLY A 109 -15.73 -8.73 4.77
CA GLY A 109 -15.74 -9.67 3.68
C GLY A 109 -14.37 -10.16 3.28
N CYS A 110 -14.33 -10.83 2.14
CA CYS A 110 -13.08 -11.37 1.58
C CYS A 110 -13.16 -11.41 0.05
N CYS A 111 -12.01 -11.62 -0.57
CA CYS A 111 -11.92 -11.81 -2.00
C CYS A 111 -11.80 -13.31 -2.29
N LYS A 112 -12.56 -13.82 -3.25
CA LYS A 112 -12.50 -15.24 -3.61
C LYS A 112 -11.13 -15.63 -4.14
N THR A 113 -10.51 -14.76 -4.91
CA THR A 113 -9.22 -15.04 -5.54
C THR A 113 -8.06 -14.91 -4.56
N PHE A 114 -8.06 -13.87 -3.74
CA PHE A 114 -6.92 -13.53 -2.90
C PHE A 114 -7.13 -13.81 -1.40
N GLY A 115 -8.33 -14.23 -1.02
CA GLY A 115 -8.67 -14.51 0.36
C GLY A 115 -9.01 -13.25 1.15
N GLU A 116 -9.15 -13.41 2.45
CA GLU A 116 -9.50 -12.31 3.33
C GLU A 116 -8.27 -11.51 3.73
N ALA A 117 -8.34 -10.20 3.56
CA ALA A 117 -7.26 -9.32 4.01
C ALA A 117 -7.27 -9.25 5.54
N PRO A 118 -6.11 -9.01 6.17
CA PRO A 118 -6.09 -8.71 7.60
C PRO A 118 -6.66 -7.30 7.82
N HIS A 119 -7.96 -7.23 8.03
CA HIS A 119 -8.71 -5.97 8.08
C HIS A 119 -8.20 -5.02 9.15
N GLY A 120 -7.63 -5.55 10.25
CA GLY A 120 -7.02 -4.70 11.27
C GLY A 120 -5.85 -3.91 10.74
N ARG A 121 -5.04 -4.52 9.88
CA ARG A 121 -3.93 -3.80 9.22
C ARG A 121 -4.44 -2.75 8.26
N THR A 122 -5.50 -3.07 7.52
CA THR A 122 -6.15 -2.11 6.63
C THR A 122 -6.62 -0.90 7.42
N LYS A 123 -7.27 -1.13 8.56
CA LYS A 123 -7.72 -0.05 9.43
C LYS A 123 -6.57 0.84 9.88
N ASP A 124 -5.45 0.24 10.30
CA ASP A 124 -4.29 1.00 10.75
C ASP A 124 -3.73 1.89 9.63
N ILE A 125 -3.69 1.36 8.41
CA ILE A 125 -3.22 2.13 7.27
C ILE A 125 -4.16 3.29 6.96
N LEU A 126 -5.47 3.05 6.97
CA LEU A 126 -6.45 4.10 6.74
C LEU A 126 -6.33 5.21 7.80
N LEU A 127 -6.17 4.84 9.06
CA LEU A 127 -6.02 5.82 10.13
C LEU A 127 -4.72 6.60 10.04
N SER A 128 -3.70 6.04 9.41
CA SER A 128 -2.45 6.75 9.20
C SER A 128 -2.51 7.72 8.03
N TRP A 129 -3.55 7.63 7.20
CA TRP A 129 -3.73 8.50 6.03
C TRP A 129 -4.47 9.75 6.46
N THR A 130 -3.92 10.91 6.15
CA THR A 130 -4.43 12.20 6.65
C THR A 130 -5.93 12.37 6.42
N LYS A 131 -6.41 11.97 5.25
CA LYS A 131 -7.83 12.13 4.91
C LYS A 131 -8.76 11.36 5.84
N TYR A 132 -8.31 10.22 6.36
CA TYR A 132 -9.16 9.30 7.12
C TYR A 132 -8.78 9.18 8.59
N GLN A 133 -7.82 9.98 9.06
CA GLN A 133 -7.30 9.80 10.43
C GLN A 133 -8.34 10.07 11.52
N HIS A 134 -9.40 10.78 11.21
CA HIS A 134 -10.49 11.05 12.16
C HIS A 134 -11.77 10.28 11.86
N PHE A 135 -11.70 9.34 10.91
CA PHE A 135 -12.85 8.52 10.57
C PHE A 135 -13.05 7.42 11.60
N ASN A 136 -14.32 7.04 11.78
CA ASN A 136 -14.66 5.87 12.59
C ASN A 136 -14.61 4.65 11.66
N ILE A 137 -13.64 3.78 11.88
CA ILE A 137 -13.43 2.60 11.03
C ILE A 137 -13.91 1.37 11.77
N ILE A 138 -14.91 0.70 11.21
CA ILE A 138 -15.59 -0.42 11.82
C ILE A 138 -15.14 -1.71 11.17
N LEU A 139 -14.69 -2.65 11.98
CA LEU A 139 -14.27 -3.97 11.53
C LEU A 139 -15.38 -4.99 11.77
N PRO A 140 -15.36 -6.13 11.04
CA PRO A 140 -16.39 -7.13 11.22
C PRO A 140 -16.26 -7.82 12.58
N LYS A 141 -17.39 -8.27 13.09
CA LYS A 141 -17.40 -9.09 14.29
C LYS A 141 -16.94 -10.50 13.91
N LYS A 142 -16.46 -11.23 14.94
CA LYS A 142 -15.81 -12.53 14.75
C LYS A 142 -16.63 -13.56 13.97
N ASN A 143 -17.95 -13.45 13.96
CA ASN A 143 -18.83 -14.47 13.35
C ASN A 143 -19.58 -13.96 12.13
N MET A 144 -19.15 -12.88 11.53
CA MET A 144 -19.79 -12.40 10.31
C MET A 144 -19.36 -13.22 9.13
N ASN A 145 -20.29 -13.58 8.28
CA ASN A 145 -19.97 -14.23 7.02
C ASN A 145 -19.13 -13.31 6.18
N ALA A 146 -18.10 -13.88 5.63
CA ALA A 146 -17.05 -13.10 5.01
C ALA A 146 -17.26 -12.86 3.52
N TYR A 147 -18.20 -13.56 2.89
CA TYR A 147 -18.36 -13.51 1.44
C TYR A 147 -19.51 -12.60 1.04
N GLU A 148 -19.21 -11.68 0.17
CA GLU A 148 -20.19 -10.81 -0.43
C GLU A 148 -19.77 -10.54 -1.86
N GLU A 149 -20.70 -10.64 -2.78
CA GLU A 149 -20.40 -10.49 -4.20
C GLU A 149 -20.71 -9.10 -4.68
#